data_0af2c89b55995f29aa8a02705477ad8a
#
_entry.id   0af2c89b55995f29aa8a02705477ad8a
#
_cell.length_a   1.000
_cell.length_b   1.000
_cell.length_c   1.000
_cell.angle_alpha   90.00
_cell.angle_beta   90.00
_cell.angle_gamma   90.00
#
_symmetry.space_group_name_H-M   'P 1'
#
loop_
_entity.id
_entity.type
_entity.pdbx_description
1 polymer ?
#
loop_
_entity_poly.entity_id
_entity_poly.type
_entity_poly.pdbx_seq_one_letter_code
_entity_poly.pdbx_strand_id
1 'polypeptide(L)'
;MDPNEQFDEDMRRQIEGLKGDQDVKALSRIWLRETSPHRYVYNFKWMGRPIIQFPQDMMAMQEILWNVKPDLVIEAGVARGGSILYYASLLE
;
A
#
# COMPACT_ATOMS: atom_id res chain seq x y z
N MET A 1 0.37 -22.10 20.89
CA MET A 1 0.57 -20.72 20.37
C MET A 1 -0.76 -20.16 19.94
N ASP A 2 -1.03 -18.91 20.31
CA ASP A 2 -2.21 -18.18 19.90
C ASP A 2 -2.23 -18.06 18.36
N PRO A 3 -3.40 -18.26 17.70
CA PRO A 3 -3.51 -18.10 16.25
C PRO A 3 -3.01 -16.75 15.73
N ASN A 4 -3.19 -15.66 16.48
CA ASN A 4 -2.70 -14.35 16.09
C ASN A 4 -1.17 -14.26 16.18
N GLU A 5 -0.58 -14.88 17.18
CA GLU A 5 0.88 -14.95 17.30
C GLU A 5 1.48 -15.79 16.18
N GLN A 6 0.82 -16.90 15.83
CA GLN A 6 1.27 -17.73 14.72
C GLN A 6 1.22 -16.99 13.41
N PHE A 7 0.17 -16.22 13.19
CA PHE A 7 0.04 -15.38 11.99
C PHE A 7 1.21 -14.39 11.90
N ASP A 8 1.50 -13.70 13.00
CA ASP A 8 2.57 -12.69 13.03
C ASP A 8 3.95 -13.32 12.78
N GLU A 9 4.21 -14.50 13.33
CA GLU A 9 5.47 -15.20 13.10
C GLU A 9 5.60 -15.64 11.64
N ASP A 10 4.53 -16.21 11.09
CA ASP A 10 4.52 -16.63 9.69
C ASP A 10 4.74 -15.44 8.76
N MET A 11 4.09 -14.33 9.05
CA MET A 11 4.23 -13.09 8.29
C MET A 11 5.67 -12.59 8.32
N ARG A 12 6.29 -12.52 9.51
CA ARG A 12 7.69 -12.09 9.62
C ARG A 12 8.64 -12.97 8.81
N ARG A 13 8.45 -14.28 8.89
CA ARG A 13 9.29 -15.23 8.14
C ARG A 13 9.11 -15.06 6.64
N GLN A 14 7.88 -14.88 6.19
CA GLN A 14 7.56 -14.69 4.76
C GLN A 14 8.14 -13.37 4.24
N ILE A 15 8.04 -12.30 5.02
CA ILE A 15 8.62 -11.00 4.66
C ILE A 15 10.13 -11.09 4.56
N GLU A 16 10.79 -11.76 5.52
CA GLU A 16 12.23 -11.95 5.46
C GLU A 16 12.66 -12.75 4.24
N GLY A 17 11.86 -13.77 3.86
CA GLY A 17 12.11 -14.52 2.64
C GLY A 17 12.04 -13.65 1.40
N LEU A 18 11.03 -12.78 1.31
CA LEU A 18 10.88 -11.84 0.20
C LEU A 18 12.04 -10.85 0.15
N LYS A 19 12.46 -10.30 1.30
CA LYS A 19 13.57 -9.36 1.37
C LYS A 19 14.88 -9.95 0.88
N GLY A 20 15.11 -11.23 1.13
CA GLY A 20 16.33 -11.92 0.73
C GLY A 20 16.31 -12.48 -0.67
N ASP A 21 15.18 -12.43 -1.35
CA ASP A 21 15.02 -13.05 -2.68
C ASP A 21 15.41 -12.07 -3.78
N GLN A 22 16.59 -12.28 -4.37
CA GLN A 22 17.11 -11.40 -5.40
C GLN A 22 16.32 -11.49 -6.70
N ASP A 23 15.74 -12.65 -7.01
CA ASP A 23 14.92 -12.83 -8.19
C ASP A 23 13.61 -12.04 -8.08
N VAL A 24 12.97 -12.06 -6.91
CA VAL A 24 11.78 -11.26 -6.65
C VAL A 24 12.09 -9.77 -6.80
N LYS A 25 13.23 -9.32 -6.28
CA LYS A 25 13.65 -7.92 -6.41
C LYS A 25 13.86 -7.54 -7.87
N ALA A 26 14.50 -8.41 -8.66
CA ALA A 26 14.73 -8.18 -10.07
C ALA A 26 13.40 -8.12 -10.84
N LEU A 27 12.49 -9.05 -10.57
CA LEU A 27 11.16 -9.07 -11.18
C LEU A 27 10.36 -7.81 -10.82
N SER A 28 10.46 -7.35 -9.57
CA SER A 28 9.79 -6.14 -9.14
C SER A 28 10.26 -4.91 -9.92
N ARG A 29 11.58 -4.78 -10.14
CA ARG A 29 12.14 -3.69 -10.94
C ARG A 29 11.67 -3.74 -12.39
N ILE A 30 11.62 -4.94 -12.96
CA ILE A 30 11.12 -5.16 -14.33
C ILE A 30 9.65 -4.75 -14.39
N TRP A 31 8.84 -5.19 -13.43
CA TRP A 31 7.42 -4.86 -13.37
C TRP A 31 7.19 -3.35 -13.31
N LEU A 32 7.92 -2.65 -12.48
CA LEU A 32 7.83 -1.18 -12.40
C LEU A 32 8.19 -0.53 -13.73
N ARG A 33 9.27 -0.99 -14.38
CA ARG A 33 9.70 -0.46 -15.68
C ARG A 33 8.66 -0.69 -16.76
N GLU A 34 8.10 -1.90 -16.81
CA GLU A 34 7.18 -2.28 -17.88
C GLU A 34 5.77 -1.71 -17.69
N THR A 35 5.35 -1.44 -16.45
CA THR A 35 4.02 -0.87 -16.20
C THR A 35 4.00 0.65 -16.28
N SER A 36 5.14 1.31 -16.10
CA SER A 36 5.21 2.78 -16.09
C SER A 36 4.72 3.44 -17.38
N PRO A 37 5.10 2.95 -18.60
CA PRO A 37 4.58 3.55 -19.84
C PRO A 37 3.06 3.47 -19.97
N HIS A 38 2.43 2.51 -19.32
CA HIS A 38 0.97 2.34 -19.31
C HIS A 38 0.28 3.12 -18.20
N ARG A 39 1.04 3.89 -17.42
CA ARG A 39 0.53 4.72 -16.33
C ARG A 39 -0.31 3.92 -15.34
N TYR A 40 0.23 2.78 -14.91
CA TYR A 40 -0.48 1.81 -14.10
C TYR A 40 -1.17 2.44 -12.87
N VAL A 41 -0.46 3.32 -12.14
CA VAL A 41 -0.97 3.93 -10.90
C VAL A 41 -2.10 4.94 -11.14
N TYR A 42 -2.37 5.31 -12.40
CA TYR A 42 -3.42 6.27 -12.76
C TYR A 42 -4.76 5.60 -13.05
N ASN A 43 -4.86 4.27 -12.86
CA ASN A 43 -6.03 3.52 -13.29
C ASN A 43 -6.94 3.07 -12.15
N PHE A 44 -6.77 3.63 -10.96
CA PHE A 44 -7.48 3.19 -9.78
C PHE A 44 -8.44 4.26 -9.27
N LYS A 45 -9.47 3.79 -8.57
CA LYS A 45 -10.45 4.65 -7.92
C LYS A 45 -10.67 4.18 -6.49
N TRP A 46 -10.92 5.11 -5.60
CA TRP A 46 -11.38 4.82 -4.25
C TRP A 46 -12.74 5.46 -4.07
N MET A 47 -13.74 4.64 -3.81
CA MET A 47 -15.15 5.08 -3.68
C MET A 47 -15.58 5.97 -4.83
N GLY A 48 -15.20 5.58 -6.07
CA GLY A 48 -15.58 6.28 -7.28
C GLY A 48 -14.71 7.49 -7.65
N ARG A 49 -13.75 7.89 -6.82
CA ARG A 49 -12.83 8.99 -7.10
C ARG A 49 -11.49 8.47 -7.59
N PRO A 50 -10.93 9.04 -8.67
CA PRO A 50 -9.60 8.64 -9.10
C PRO A 50 -8.55 8.85 -8.01
N ILE A 51 -7.69 7.86 -7.83
CA ILE A 51 -6.59 7.90 -6.89
C ILE A 51 -5.31 7.45 -7.61
N ILE A 52 -4.21 8.17 -7.42
CA ILE A 52 -2.95 7.87 -8.08
C ILE A 52 -2.04 7.20 -7.07
N GLN A 53 -2.11 5.87 -7.00
CA GLN A 53 -1.31 5.10 -6.08
C GLN A 53 -1.18 3.65 -6.52
N PHE A 54 -0.10 2.99 -6.10
CA PHE A 54 -0.03 1.53 -6.18
C PHE A 54 -0.95 0.92 -5.13
N PRO A 55 -1.72 -0.13 -5.47
CA PRO A 55 -2.57 -0.80 -4.48
C PRO A 55 -1.82 -1.29 -3.24
N GLN A 56 -0.58 -1.77 -3.40
CA GLN A 56 0.22 -2.23 -2.27
C GLN A 56 0.60 -1.07 -1.32
N ASP A 57 0.78 0.15 -1.86
CA ASP A 57 1.03 1.32 -1.03
C ASP A 57 -0.21 1.74 -0.25
N MET A 58 -1.39 1.54 -0.82
CA MET A 58 -2.66 1.77 -0.13
C MET A 58 -2.81 0.81 1.05
N MET A 59 -2.44 -0.45 0.85
CA MET A 59 -2.48 -1.44 1.93
C MET A 59 -1.50 -1.07 3.05
N ALA A 60 -0.28 -0.67 2.69
CA ALA A 60 0.74 -0.26 3.64
C ALA A 60 0.29 0.99 4.43
N MET A 61 -0.30 1.96 3.76
CA MET A 61 -0.78 3.18 4.41
C MET A 61 -1.90 2.88 5.41
N GLN A 62 -2.82 2.00 5.04
CA GLN A 62 -3.89 1.56 5.94
C GLN A 62 -3.32 0.93 7.21
N GLU A 63 -2.31 0.05 7.08
CA GLU A 63 -1.68 -0.58 8.22
C GLU A 63 -0.99 0.43 9.13
N ILE A 64 -0.31 1.42 8.54
CA ILE A 64 0.35 2.50 9.29
C ILE A 64 -0.70 3.30 10.08
N LEU A 65 -1.78 3.70 9.43
CA LEU A 65 -2.85 4.46 10.08
C LEU A 65 -3.52 3.67 11.20
N TRP A 66 -3.72 2.37 11.00
CA TRP A 66 -4.27 1.50 12.03
C TRP A 66 -3.35 1.41 13.25
N ASN A 67 -2.04 1.28 13.03
CA ASN A 67 -1.07 1.14 14.10
C ASN A 67 -0.81 2.47 14.84
N VAL A 68 -0.73 3.57 14.11
CA VAL A 68 -0.44 4.90 14.68
C VAL A 68 -1.69 5.56 15.24
N LYS A 69 -2.84 5.37 14.59
CA LYS A 69 -4.13 5.98 14.97
C LYS A 69 -4.01 7.50 15.12
N PRO A 70 -3.59 8.20 14.05
CA PRO A 70 -3.39 9.64 14.14
C PRO A 70 -4.70 10.39 14.26
N ASP A 71 -4.67 11.55 14.90
CA ASP A 71 -5.80 12.45 14.96
C ASP A 71 -5.91 13.31 13.69
N LEU A 72 -4.81 13.46 12.96
CA LEU A 72 -4.74 14.33 11.79
C LEU A 72 -3.82 13.72 10.73
N VAL A 73 -4.27 13.77 9.47
CA VAL A 73 -3.46 13.42 8.31
C VAL A 73 -3.39 14.64 7.41
N ILE A 74 -2.16 15.02 7.02
CA ILE A 74 -1.94 16.13 6.11
C ILE A 74 -1.41 15.56 4.80
N GLU A 75 -2.04 15.96 3.70
CA GLU A 75 -1.63 15.53 2.37
C GLU A 75 -1.29 16.74 1.50
N ALA A 76 -0.10 16.71 0.89
CA ALA A 76 0.31 17.71 -0.09
C ALA A 76 0.07 17.14 -1.49
N GLY A 77 -0.56 17.92 -2.37
CA GLY A 77 -0.81 17.52 -3.75
C GLY A 77 -2.00 16.58 -3.88
N VAL A 78 -3.19 17.14 -3.84
CA VAL A 78 -4.45 16.40 -4.00
C VAL A 78 -4.83 16.42 -5.48
N ALA A 79 -4.70 15.28 -6.17
CA ALA A 79 -5.01 15.21 -7.60
C ALA A 79 -6.51 15.39 -7.88
N ARG A 80 -7.32 14.35 -7.62
CA ARG A 80 -8.78 14.39 -7.86
C ARG A 80 -9.61 14.04 -6.63
N GLY A 81 -8.99 14.11 -5.47
CA GLY A 81 -9.66 13.88 -4.21
C GLY A 81 -9.76 12.43 -3.76
N GLY A 82 -9.27 11.48 -4.56
CA GLY A 82 -9.32 10.06 -4.21
C GLY A 82 -8.54 9.74 -2.94
N SER A 83 -7.34 10.29 -2.81
CA SER A 83 -6.51 10.09 -1.63
C SER A 83 -7.15 10.66 -0.37
N ILE A 84 -7.71 11.85 -0.45
CA ILE A 84 -8.41 12.48 0.68
C ILE A 84 -9.58 11.61 1.11
N LEU A 85 -10.38 11.14 0.17
CA LEU A 85 -11.51 10.26 0.47
C LEU A 85 -11.06 8.97 1.11
N TYR A 86 -9.96 8.38 0.60
CA TYR A 86 -9.37 7.18 1.14
C TYR A 86 -8.96 7.37 2.60
N TYR A 87 -8.19 8.43 2.91
CA TYR A 87 -7.75 8.70 4.28
C TYR A 87 -8.93 9.01 5.20
N ALA A 88 -9.90 9.78 4.73
CA ALA A 88 -11.11 10.08 5.52
C ALA A 88 -11.86 8.79 5.88
N SER A 89 -11.97 7.85 4.93
CA SER A 89 -12.64 6.58 5.18
C SER A 89 -11.92 5.72 6.22
N LEU A 90 -10.60 5.85 6.32
CA LEU A 90 -9.79 5.10 7.28
C LEU A 90 -9.80 5.73 8.69
N LEU A 91 -10.04 7.03 8.79
CA LEU A 91 -10.03 7.74 10.07
C LEU A 91 -11.37 7.66 10.82
N GLU A 92 -12.44 7.24 10.17
CA GLU A 92 -13.76 7.10 10.82
C GLU A 92 -13.84 5.96 11.83
#